data_5b8bb0609ba0c2ebf5e3693c6fe842e3
#
_entry.id   5b8bb0609ba0c2ebf5e3693c6fe842e3
#
_cell.length_a   1.000
_cell.length_b   1.000
_cell.length_c   1.000
_cell.angle_alpha   90.00
_cell.angle_beta   90.00
_cell.angle_gamma   90.00
#
_symmetry.space_group_name_H-M   'P 1'
#
loop_
_entity.id
_entity.type
_entity.pdbx_description
1 polymer ?
#
loop_
_entity_poly.entity_id
_entity_poly.type
_entity_poly.pdbx_seq_one_letter_code
_entity_poly.pdbx_strand_id
1 'polypeptide(L)'
;EKHLELEAAQTSLEKNLEMYTMVWDAVFKDRNLDIINEEYFDKDVVAVATSAGDIAGIENFKAYYGNYITGFSDGELIFVDLFGQGDKMVKHWRFKGTHDGDFFGVAATNKKVDVSGTTLIKMKEGKIVAEQDFMDFLSFYTQLGLM
;
A
#
# COMPACT_ATOMS: atom_id res chain seq x y z
N GLU A 1 9.61 -28.76 20.42
CA GLU A 1 9.28 -27.37 20.79
C GLU A 1 9.64 -26.36 19.71
N LYS A 2 10.86 -26.43 19.17
CA LYS A 2 11.24 -25.61 18.01
C LYS A 2 10.29 -25.81 16.83
N HIS A 3 9.84 -27.04 16.64
CA HIS A 3 8.89 -27.38 15.59
C HIS A 3 7.56 -26.64 15.78
N LEU A 4 7.04 -26.62 17.00
CA LEU A 4 5.80 -25.89 17.31
C LEU A 4 5.96 -24.38 17.17
N GLU A 5 7.12 -23.84 17.56
CA GLU A 5 7.42 -22.41 17.40
C GLU A 5 7.48 -22.01 15.92
N LEU A 6 8.11 -22.86 15.09
CA LEU A 6 8.19 -22.64 13.65
C LEU A 6 6.82 -22.73 12.98
N GLU A 7 5.98 -23.66 13.41
CA GLU A 7 4.61 -23.76 12.90
C GLU A 7 3.77 -22.56 13.28
N ALA A 8 3.88 -22.08 14.53
CA ALA A 8 3.16 -20.89 14.98
C ALA A 8 3.61 -19.65 14.21
N ALA A 9 4.91 -19.50 13.99
CA ALA A 9 5.45 -18.38 13.20
C ALA A 9 4.97 -18.42 11.76
N GLN A 10 4.95 -19.60 11.15
CA GLN A 10 4.46 -19.79 9.78
C GLN A 10 2.96 -19.47 9.69
N THR A 11 2.16 -19.91 10.66
CA THR A 11 0.73 -19.62 10.70
C THR A 11 0.48 -18.12 10.85
N SER A 12 1.24 -17.43 11.71
CA SER A 12 1.13 -15.97 11.88
C SER A 12 1.47 -15.24 10.60
N LEU A 13 2.52 -15.65 9.91
CA LEU A 13 2.90 -15.06 8.63
C LEU A 13 1.81 -15.26 7.59
N GLU A 14 1.27 -16.46 7.46
CA GLU A 14 0.19 -16.75 6.51
C GLU A 14 -1.03 -15.88 6.76
N LYS A 15 -1.42 -15.70 8.03
CA LYS A 15 -2.54 -14.83 8.40
C LYS A 15 -2.25 -13.36 8.04
N ASN A 16 -1.03 -12.91 8.27
CA ASN A 16 -0.62 -11.55 7.92
C ASN A 16 -0.69 -11.32 6.41
N LEU A 17 -0.19 -12.28 5.62
CA LEU A 17 -0.23 -12.20 4.15
C LEU A 17 -1.66 -12.17 3.63
N GLU A 18 -2.53 -13.00 4.16
CA GLU A 18 -3.95 -13.04 3.77
C GLU A 18 -4.67 -11.74 4.14
N MET A 19 -4.47 -11.26 5.36
CA MET A 19 -5.09 -10.01 5.82
C MET A 19 -4.62 -8.82 4.98
N TYR A 20 -3.32 -8.75 4.73
CA TYR A 20 -2.72 -7.65 3.96
C TYR A 20 -3.32 -7.58 2.54
N THR A 21 -3.42 -8.72 1.89
CA THR A 21 -4.03 -8.82 0.55
C THR A 21 -5.49 -8.37 0.59
N MET A 22 -6.24 -8.86 1.56
CA MET A 22 -7.66 -8.51 1.71
C MET A 22 -7.86 -7.01 1.90
N VAL A 23 -7.05 -6.39 2.75
CA VAL A 23 -7.15 -4.95 3.06
C VAL A 23 -6.90 -4.11 1.81
N TRP A 24 -5.80 -4.33 1.13
CA TRP A 24 -5.45 -3.52 -0.03
C TRP A 24 -6.33 -3.81 -1.24
N ASP A 25 -6.84 -5.03 -1.39
CA ASP A 25 -7.87 -5.32 -2.38
C ASP A 25 -9.17 -4.55 -2.09
N ALA A 26 -9.57 -4.48 -0.84
CA ALA A 26 -10.75 -3.70 -0.45
C ALA A 26 -10.56 -2.21 -0.77
N VAL A 27 -9.38 -1.66 -0.51
CA VAL A 27 -9.07 -0.26 -0.83
C VAL A 27 -9.17 0.01 -2.32
N PHE A 28 -8.54 -0.81 -3.15
CA PHE A 28 -8.42 -0.52 -4.59
C PHE A 28 -9.54 -1.11 -5.42
N LYS A 29 -10.07 -2.29 -5.12
CA LYS A 29 -11.18 -2.89 -5.87
C LYS A 29 -12.52 -2.34 -5.42
N ASP A 30 -12.75 -2.31 -4.11
CA ASP A 30 -14.02 -1.89 -3.55
C ASP A 30 -14.04 -0.38 -3.25
N ARG A 31 -12.95 0.32 -3.43
CA ARG A 31 -12.80 1.75 -3.14
C ARG A 31 -13.13 2.08 -1.69
N ASN A 32 -12.88 1.13 -0.80
CA ASN A 32 -13.21 1.23 0.63
C ASN A 32 -12.00 1.69 1.44
N LEU A 33 -11.85 3.01 1.60
CA LEU A 33 -10.78 3.58 2.43
C LEU A 33 -11.02 3.36 3.92
N ASP A 34 -12.27 3.13 4.34
CA ASP A 34 -12.61 2.97 5.76
C ASP A 34 -12.07 1.67 6.36
N ILE A 35 -11.62 0.73 5.52
CA ILE A 35 -10.93 -0.46 5.99
C ILE A 35 -9.57 -0.13 6.61
N ILE A 36 -9.02 1.05 6.30
CA ILE A 36 -7.81 1.55 6.96
C ILE A 36 -8.22 2.06 8.34
N ASN A 37 -8.28 1.16 9.29
CA ASN A 37 -8.74 1.41 10.66
C ASN A 37 -7.95 0.57 11.65
N GLU A 38 -8.23 0.71 12.94
CA GLU A 38 -7.48 0.04 14.01
C GLU A 38 -7.64 -1.48 14.07
N GLU A 39 -8.57 -2.05 13.33
CA GLU A 39 -8.69 -3.51 13.24
C GLU A 39 -7.47 -4.11 12.52
N TYR A 40 -6.96 -3.44 11.50
CA TYR A 40 -5.90 -3.96 10.63
C TYR A 40 -4.61 -3.16 10.69
N PHE A 41 -4.67 -1.93 11.16
CA PHE A 41 -3.52 -1.01 11.22
C PHE A 41 -3.28 -0.57 12.65
N ASP A 42 -2.01 -0.43 13.01
CA ASP A 42 -1.66 0.22 14.27
C ASP A 42 -2.11 1.68 14.21
N LYS A 43 -2.57 2.22 15.35
CA LYS A 43 -3.02 3.61 15.41
C LYS A 43 -1.93 4.61 15.01
N ASP A 44 -0.66 4.23 15.20
CA ASP A 44 0.51 5.04 14.88
C ASP A 44 1.19 4.59 13.58
N VAL A 45 0.48 3.89 12.70
CA VAL A 45 1.02 3.42 11.42
C VAL A 45 1.71 4.54 10.65
N VAL A 46 2.81 4.20 9.99
CA VAL A 46 3.63 5.17 9.26
C VAL A 46 3.82 4.74 7.81
N ALA A 47 3.55 5.67 6.88
CA ALA A 47 4.06 5.57 5.53
C ALA A 47 5.43 6.23 5.54
N VAL A 48 6.48 5.42 5.41
CA VAL A 48 7.85 5.82 5.68
C VAL A 48 8.48 6.47 4.46
N ALA A 49 9.21 7.55 4.68
CA ALA A 49 10.08 8.19 3.68
C ALA A 49 9.34 8.50 2.35
N THR A 50 8.14 9.05 2.46
CA THR A 50 7.41 9.55 1.28
C THR A 50 8.08 10.84 0.77
N SER A 51 7.66 11.32 -0.39
CA SER A 51 8.13 12.62 -0.91
C SER A 51 7.85 13.78 0.06
N ALA A 52 6.87 13.60 0.96
CA ALA A 52 6.52 14.58 1.99
C ALA A 52 7.08 14.19 3.38
N GLY A 53 8.03 13.25 3.44
CA GLY A 53 8.56 12.71 4.69
C GLY A 53 7.72 11.56 5.22
N ASP A 54 7.82 11.28 6.52
CA ASP A 54 7.02 10.24 7.16
C ASP A 54 5.59 10.75 7.38
N ILE A 55 4.62 9.92 6.98
CA ILE A 55 3.19 10.20 7.20
C ILE A 55 2.72 9.27 8.33
N ALA A 56 2.45 9.84 9.48
CA ALA A 56 2.16 9.06 10.70
C ALA A 56 0.71 9.19 11.14
N GLY A 57 0.17 8.09 11.68
CA GLY A 57 -1.20 8.00 12.20
C GLY A 57 -2.20 7.54 11.15
N ILE A 58 -3.25 6.86 11.59
CA ILE A 58 -4.24 6.26 10.68
C ILE A 58 -4.89 7.29 9.77
N GLU A 59 -5.34 8.42 10.30
CA GLU A 59 -6.04 9.42 9.49
C GLU A 59 -5.14 10.02 8.42
N ASN A 60 -3.90 10.33 8.76
CA ASN A 60 -2.94 10.87 7.79
C ASN A 60 -2.51 9.81 6.77
N PHE A 61 -2.31 8.57 7.21
CA PHE A 61 -2.00 7.45 6.35
C PHE A 61 -3.13 7.20 5.34
N LYS A 62 -4.36 7.17 5.82
CA LYS A 62 -5.56 7.00 5.00
C LYS A 62 -5.70 8.14 3.98
N ALA A 63 -5.51 9.38 4.41
CA ALA A 63 -5.57 10.54 3.53
C ALA A 63 -4.49 10.49 2.44
N TYR A 64 -3.29 10.06 2.81
CA TYR A 64 -2.18 9.93 1.87
C TYR A 64 -2.52 8.93 0.75
N TYR A 65 -2.91 7.71 1.11
CA TYR A 65 -3.25 6.69 0.12
C TYR A 65 -4.57 6.97 -0.60
N GLY A 66 -5.45 7.74 0.03
CA GLY A 66 -6.70 8.20 -0.59
C GLY A 66 -6.49 8.98 -1.88
N ASN A 67 -5.32 9.60 -2.05
CA ASN A 67 -4.99 10.32 -3.28
C ASN A 67 -4.97 9.39 -4.51
N TYR A 68 -4.59 8.13 -4.33
CA TYR A 68 -4.61 7.16 -5.42
C TYR A 68 -6.04 6.78 -5.81
N ILE A 69 -6.97 6.87 -4.87
CA ILE A 69 -8.38 6.58 -5.11
C ILE A 69 -9.06 7.76 -5.80
N THR A 70 -8.83 8.98 -5.31
CA THR A 70 -9.42 10.18 -5.92
C THR A 70 -8.78 10.53 -7.26
N GLY A 71 -7.50 10.25 -7.42
CA GLY A 71 -6.75 10.60 -8.64
C GLY A 71 -7.02 9.66 -9.81
N PHE A 72 -7.39 8.41 -9.53
CA PHE A 72 -7.53 7.36 -10.55
C PHE A 72 -8.81 6.58 -10.31
N SER A 73 -9.91 6.97 -10.94
CA SER A 73 -11.20 6.30 -10.72
C SER A 73 -11.20 4.85 -11.19
N ASP A 74 -10.34 4.51 -12.15
CA ASP A 74 -10.13 3.17 -12.69
C ASP A 74 -8.85 2.51 -12.14
N GLY A 75 -8.27 3.08 -11.08
CA GLY A 75 -7.01 2.61 -10.51
C GLY A 75 -7.05 1.15 -10.09
N GLU A 76 -6.04 0.42 -10.50
CA GLU A 76 -5.93 -1.02 -10.27
C GLU A 76 -4.57 -1.33 -9.66
N LEU A 77 -4.59 -1.94 -8.49
CA LEU A 77 -3.37 -2.42 -7.82
C LEU A 77 -3.28 -3.93 -8.02
N ILE A 78 -2.25 -4.37 -8.69
CA ILE A 78 -2.01 -5.78 -9.01
C ILE A 78 -0.86 -6.27 -8.13
N PHE A 79 -1.12 -7.30 -7.33
CA PHE A 79 -0.08 -7.96 -6.54
C PHE A 79 0.65 -8.94 -7.45
N VAL A 80 1.89 -8.61 -7.82
CA VAL A 80 2.74 -9.49 -8.61
C VAL A 80 3.33 -10.58 -7.71
N ASP A 81 3.75 -10.19 -6.50
CA ASP A 81 4.28 -11.12 -5.51
C ASP A 81 4.10 -10.54 -4.10
N LEU A 82 3.92 -11.41 -3.13
CA LEU A 82 3.83 -11.04 -1.73
C LEU A 82 4.40 -12.16 -0.88
N PHE A 83 5.42 -11.86 -0.11
CA PHE A 83 6.11 -12.85 0.74
C PHE A 83 6.68 -12.16 1.97
N GLY A 84 7.15 -12.95 2.91
CA GLY A 84 7.73 -12.38 4.11
C GLY A 84 8.43 -13.39 4.98
N GLN A 85 8.95 -12.88 6.09
CA GLN A 85 9.60 -13.65 7.13
C GLN A 85 9.41 -12.93 8.46
N GLY A 86 8.88 -13.63 9.46
CA GLY A 86 8.57 -13.02 10.74
C GLY A 86 7.56 -11.89 10.59
N ASP A 87 7.89 -10.73 11.10
CA ASP A 87 7.03 -9.54 11.07
C ASP A 87 7.32 -8.63 9.87
N LYS A 88 8.05 -9.12 8.89
CA LYS A 88 8.40 -8.34 7.70
C LYS A 88 7.83 -8.98 6.46
N MET A 89 7.25 -8.16 5.60
CA MET A 89 6.71 -8.61 4.32
C MET A 89 7.20 -7.70 3.21
N VAL A 90 7.24 -8.23 2.00
CA VAL A 90 7.59 -7.48 0.79
C VAL A 90 6.47 -7.72 -0.22
N LYS A 91 5.96 -6.63 -0.77
CA LYS A 91 4.98 -6.65 -1.84
C LYS A 91 5.64 -6.11 -3.10
N HIS A 92 5.61 -6.90 -4.18
CA HIS A 92 5.91 -6.40 -5.53
C HIS A 92 4.58 -6.16 -6.22
N TRP A 93 4.37 -4.95 -6.70
CA TRP A 93 3.07 -4.53 -7.23
C TRP A 93 3.21 -3.79 -8.55
N ARG A 94 2.08 -3.71 -9.25
CA ARG A 94 1.90 -2.91 -10.45
C ARG A 94 0.66 -2.05 -10.26
N PHE A 95 0.74 -0.80 -10.62
CA PHE A 95 -0.38 0.12 -10.55
C PHE A 95 -0.69 0.65 -11.94
N LYS A 96 -1.95 0.54 -12.34
CA LYS A 96 -2.45 1.01 -13.65
C LYS A 96 -3.68 1.87 -13.42
N GLY A 97 -3.81 2.92 -14.22
CA GLY A 97 -5.00 3.75 -14.14
C GLY A 97 -4.90 4.98 -15.04
N THR A 98 -6.00 5.71 -15.09
CA THR A 98 -6.10 6.98 -15.80
C THR A 98 -6.20 8.09 -14.78
N HIS A 99 -5.34 9.10 -14.89
CA HIS A 99 -5.33 10.25 -13.98
C HIS A 99 -6.50 11.17 -14.36
N ASP A 100 -7.67 10.89 -13.82
CA ASP A 100 -8.92 11.58 -14.13
C ASP A 100 -9.49 12.39 -12.97
N GLY A 101 -8.77 12.48 -11.87
CA GLY A 101 -9.15 13.25 -10.70
C GLY A 101 -7.95 13.90 -10.03
N ASP A 102 -8.18 14.64 -8.95
CA ASP A 102 -7.11 15.30 -8.20
C ASP A 102 -6.17 14.26 -7.59
N PHE A 103 -4.88 14.43 -7.79
CA PHE A 103 -3.83 13.57 -7.24
C PHE A 103 -2.78 14.43 -6.57
N PHE A 104 -2.76 14.44 -5.24
CA PHE A 104 -1.90 15.32 -4.43
C PHE A 104 -1.94 16.79 -4.89
N GLY A 105 -3.14 17.29 -5.18
CA GLY A 105 -3.33 18.67 -5.63
C GLY A 105 -3.09 18.89 -7.12
N VAL A 106 -2.68 17.88 -7.86
CA VAL A 106 -2.48 17.95 -9.31
C VAL A 106 -3.80 17.64 -10.02
N ALA A 107 -4.29 18.60 -10.80
CA ALA A 107 -5.53 18.41 -11.58
C ALA A 107 -5.36 17.32 -12.62
N ALA A 108 -6.48 16.67 -12.97
CA ALA A 108 -6.50 15.55 -13.93
C ALA A 108 -5.76 15.89 -15.22
N THR A 109 -4.81 15.02 -15.57
CA THR A 109 -4.09 15.11 -16.85
C THR A 109 -4.74 14.24 -17.94
N ASN A 110 -5.61 13.33 -17.54
CA ASN A 110 -6.25 12.32 -18.39
C ASN A 110 -5.24 11.38 -19.06
N LYS A 111 -4.05 11.29 -18.50
CA LYS A 111 -3.01 10.37 -18.98
C LYS A 111 -3.13 9.03 -18.27
N LYS A 112 -2.76 7.99 -18.98
CA LYS A 112 -2.71 6.64 -18.44
C LYS A 112 -1.34 6.36 -17.85
N VAL A 113 -1.33 5.69 -16.69
CA VAL A 113 -0.10 5.25 -16.05
C VAL A 113 -0.07 3.73 -15.93
N ASP A 114 1.13 3.18 -15.98
CA ASP A 114 1.41 1.77 -15.78
C ASP A 114 2.80 1.70 -15.16
N VAL A 115 2.84 1.56 -13.84
CA VAL A 115 4.09 1.59 -13.07
C VAL A 115 4.14 0.39 -12.15
N SER A 116 5.34 -0.01 -11.77
CA SER A 116 5.54 -1.04 -10.77
C SER A 116 6.41 -0.55 -9.65
N GLY A 117 6.33 -1.21 -8.52
CA GLY A 117 7.11 -0.86 -7.36
C GLY A 117 7.15 -1.99 -6.36
N THR A 118 7.81 -1.71 -5.26
CA THR A 118 7.97 -2.65 -4.16
C THR A 118 7.67 -1.91 -2.86
N THR A 119 6.97 -2.57 -1.95
CA THR A 119 6.69 -2.02 -0.63
C THR A 119 7.29 -2.93 0.44
N LEU A 120 8.02 -2.32 1.36
CA LEU A 120 8.47 -2.99 2.58
C LEU A 120 7.41 -2.78 3.66
N ILE A 121 6.95 -3.85 4.28
CA ILE A 121 5.88 -3.83 5.26
C ILE A 121 6.38 -4.36 6.59
N LYS A 122 6.05 -3.67 7.67
CA LYS A 122 6.29 -4.17 9.03
C LYS A 122 4.97 -4.45 9.69
N MET A 123 4.90 -5.62 10.34
CA MET A 123 3.75 -6.06 11.11
C MET A 123 4.10 -6.10 12.59
N LYS A 124 3.10 -5.97 13.44
CA LYS A 124 3.23 -6.19 14.87
C LYS A 124 1.89 -6.64 15.42
N GLU A 125 1.88 -7.79 16.08
CA GLU A 125 0.67 -8.32 16.72
C GLU A 125 -0.52 -8.38 15.74
N GLY A 126 -0.24 -8.79 14.50
CA GLY A 126 -1.27 -8.94 13.48
C GLY A 126 -1.75 -7.64 12.83
N LYS A 127 -1.10 -6.52 13.11
CA LYS A 127 -1.46 -5.22 12.52
C LYS A 127 -0.31 -4.65 11.69
N ILE A 128 -0.65 -3.88 10.68
CA ILE A 128 0.31 -3.16 9.85
C ILE A 128 0.80 -1.95 10.64
N VAL A 129 2.11 -1.84 10.86
CA VAL A 129 2.70 -0.71 11.61
C VAL A 129 3.49 0.24 10.73
N ALA A 130 3.98 -0.21 9.58
CA ALA A 130 4.72 0.65 8.65
C ALA A 130 4.71 0.09 7.25
N GLU A 131 4.68 0.98 6.28
CA GLU A 131 4.85 0.66 4.86
C GLU A 131 5.80 1.67 4.24
N GLN A 132 6.72 1.19 3.42
CA GLN A 132 7.64 2.05 2.67
C GLN A 132 7.61 1.65 1.21
N ASP A 133 7.14 2.53 0.36
CA ASP A 133 6.99 2.29 -1.07
C ASP A 133 8.23 2.74 -1.83
N PHE A 134 8.66 1.91 -2.76
CA PHE A 134 9.75 2.21 -3.69
C PHE A 134 9.21 2.07 -5.11
N MET A 135 9.32 3.13 -5.90
CA MET A 135 8.92 3.10 -7.30
C MET A 135 9.75 4.12 -8.09
N ASP A 136 9.72 3.99 -9.40
CA ASP A 136 10.35 4.94 -10.31
C ASP A 136 9.44 6.16 -10.50
N PHE A 137 9.63 7.17 -9.65
CA PHE A 137 8.84 8.40 -9.71
C PHE A 137 9.09 9.18 -11.02
N LEU A 138 10.28 9.10 -11.58
CA LEU A 138 10.56 9.75 -12.86
C LEU A 138 9.67 9.17 -13.96
N SER A 139 9.58 7.85 -14.04
CA SER A 139 8.69 7.18 -15.00
C SER A 139 7.23 7.55 -14.74
N PHE A 140 6.81 7.55 -13.48
CA PHE A 140 5.43 7.87 -13.10
C PHE A 140 5.05 9.30 -13.55
N TYR A 141 5.88 10.28 -13.20
CA TYR A 141 5.61 11.69 -13.56
C TYR A 141 5.73 11.93 -15.05
N THR A 142 6.62 11.23 -15.73
CA THR A 142 6.74 11.29 -17.20
C THR A 142 5.45 10.78 -17.86
N GLN A 143 4.92 9.66 -17.38
CA GLN A 143 3.65 9.11 -17.89
C GLN A 143 2.48 10.05 -17.62
N LEU A 144 2.49 10.76 -16.51
CA LEU A 144 1.48 11.77 -16.20
C LEU A 144 1.60 13.05 -17.04
N GLY A 145 2.70 13.19 -17.77
CA GLY A 145 2.95 14.40 -18.55
C GLY A 145 3.44 15.59 -17.72
N LEU A 146 3.96 15.33 -16.51
CA LEU A 146 4.45 16.35 -15.59
C LEU A 146 5.95 16.58 -15.70
N MET A 147 6.63 15.75 -16.46
CA MET A 147 8.07 15.83 -16.69
C MET A 147 8.42 15.43 -18.14
#